data_cb37751b1107b6b69dde2d54d08443ba
#
_entry.id   cb37751b1107b6b69dde2d54d08443ba
#
_cell.length_a   1.000
_cell.length_b   1.000
_cell.length_c   1.000
_cell.angle_alpha   90.00
_cell.angle_beta   90.00
_cell.angle_gamma   90.00
#
_symmetry.space_group_name_H-M   'P 1'
#
loop_
_entity.id
_entity.type
_entity.pdbx_description
1 polymer ?
#
loop_
_entity_poly.entity_id
_entity_poly.type
_entity_poly.pdbx_seq_one_letter_code
_entity_poly.pdbx_strand_id
1 'polypeptide(L)' 'MTRPGVEAKEIFEDPTASAWLRSALRTALERDPVDALNDALALAEVLEERLRGVLDLNS' A
#
# COMPACT_ATOMS: atom_id res chain seq x y z
N MET A 1 12.48 12.73 5.06
CA MET A 1 13.52 12.26 4.14
C MET A 1 12.99 11.08 3.32
N THR A 2 13.11 11.15 2.01
CA THR A 2 12.60 10.11 1.12
C THR A 2 13.66 9.04 0.91
N ARG A 3 13.28 7.78 1.08
CA ARG A 3 14.21 6.69 0.81
C ARG A 3 14.30 6.47 -0.70
N PRO A 4 15.49 6.10 -1.22
CA PRO A 4 15.61 5.76 -2.62
C PRO A 4 14.69 4.59 -2.98
N GLY A 5 14.08 4.65 -4.15
CA GLY A 5 13.22 3.58 -4.62
C GLY A 5 11.81 3.57 -4.09
N VAL A 6 11.40 4.64 -3.37
CA VAL A 6 10.05 4.73 -2.78
C VAL A 6 9.26 5.85 -3.44
N GLU A 7 9.39 5.98 -4.75
CA GLU A 7 8.60 6.95 -5.50
C GLU A 7 7.51 6.24 -6.29
N ALA A 8 6.40 6.94 -6.55
CA ALA A 8 5.29 6.38 -7.30
C ALA A 8 5.72 5.78 -8.63
N LYS A 9 6.62 6.48 -9.32
CA LYS A 9 7.16 6.03 -10.60
C LYS A 9 7.74 4.63 -10.51
N GLU A 10 8.45 4.32 -9.42
CA GLU A 10 9.06 3.02 -9.20
C GLU A 10 8.01 1.90 -9.16
N ILE A 11 6.89 2.17 -8.47
CA ILE A 11 5.80 1.21 -8.38
C ILE A 11 5.15 0.98 -9.75
N PHE A 12 4.91 2.07 -10.50
CA PHE A 12 4.28 1.94 -11.81
C PHE A 12 5.14 1.19 -12.83
N GLU A 13 6.45 1.28 -12.68
CA GLU A 13 7.39 0.62 -13.59
C GLU A 13 7.81 -0.78 -13.13
N ASP A 14 7.46 -1.14 -11.90
CA ASP A 14 7.84 -2.44 -11.35
C ASP A 14 6.94 -3.54 -11.91
N PRO A 15 7.51 -4.49 -12.68
CA PRO A 15 6.68 -5.56 -13.26
C PRO A 15 6.11 -6.52 -12.21
N THR A 16 6.65 -6.52 -10.98
CA THR A 16 6.15 -7.38 -9.90
C THR A 16 5.03 -6.73 -9.10
N ALA A 17 4.78 -5.43 -9.28
CA ALA A 17 3.71 -4.75 -8.58
C ALA A 17 2.36 -5.23 -9.10
N SER A 18 1.42 -5.50 -8.17
CA SER A 18 0.10 -5.98 -8.55
C SER A 18 -0.72 -4.89 -9.24
N ALA A 19 -1.71 -5.30 -10.03
CA ALA A 19 -2.65 -4.36 -10.63
C ALA A 19 -3.41 -3.60 -9.55
N TRP A 20 -3.73 -4.29 -8.44
CA TRP A 20 -4.40 -3.67 -7.31
C TRP A 20 -3.57 -2.52 -6.72
N LEU A 21 -2.27 -2.76 -6.52
CA LEU A 21 -1.37 -1.74 -5.97
C LEU A 21 -1.26 -0.54 -6.91
N ARG A 22 -1.10 -0.79 -8.20
CA ARG A 22 -1.00 0.28 -9.19
C ARG A 22 -2.27 1.13 -9.24
N SER A 23 -3.43 0.49 -9.21
CA SER A 23 -4.71 1.19 -9.21
C SER A 23 -4.89 2.01 -7.95
N ALA A 24 -4.56 1.43 -6.80
CA ALA A 24 -4.67 2.12 -5.52
C ALA A 24 -3.76 3.34 -5.50
N LEU A 25 -2.54 3.21 -5.97
CA LEU A 25 -1.60 4.32 -6.01
C LEU A 25 -2.08 5.43 -6.95
N ARG A 26 -2.60 5.06 -8.13
CA ARG A 26 -3.11 6.04 -9.08
C ARG A 26 -4.20 6.90 -8.48
N THR A 27 -5.17 6.28 -7.81
CA THR A 27 -6.25 7.02 -7.17
C THR A 27 -5.78 7.80 -5.95
N ALA A 28 -4.83 7.25 -5.20
CA ALA A 28 -4.26 7.93 -4.03
C ALA A 28 -3.56 9.22 -4.43
N LEU A 29 -2.89 9.24 -5.58
CA LEU A 29 -2.18 10.44 -6.04
C LEU A 29 -3.12 11.59 -6.41
N GLU A 30 -4.40 11.31 -6.62
CA GLU A 30 -5.41 12.32 -6.91
C GLU A 30 -5.99 12.95 -5.65
N ARG A 31 -5.63 12.42 -4.48
CA ARG A 31 -6.15 12.87 -3.21
C ARG A 31 -5.13 13.74 -2.49
N ASP A 32 -5.59 14.42 -1.41
CA ASP A 32 -4.67 15.14 -0.54
C ASP A 32 -3.62 14.18 0.02
N PRO A 33 -2.32 14.52 -0.04
CA PRO A 33 -1.26 13.60 0.40
C PRO A 33 -1.38 13.15 1.86
N VAL A 34 -1.81 14.04 2.76
CA VAL A 34 -1.94 13.68 4.17
C VAL A 34 -3.08 12.68 4.36
N ASP A 35 -4.22 12.95 3.75
CA ASP A 35 -5.37 12.06 3.83
C ASP A 35 -5.07 10.70 3.19
N ALA A 36 -4.41 10.72 2.04
CA ALA A 36 -4.06 9.47 1.34
C ALA A 36 -3.13 8.62 2.21
N LEU A 37 -2.14 9.23 2.83
CA LEU A 37 -1.22 8.50 3.71
C LEU A 37 -1.95 7.92 4.92
N ASN A 38 -2.78 8.72 5.58
CA ASN A 38 -3.52 8.26 6.75
C ASN A 38 -4.43 7.08 6.41
N ASP A 39 -5.11 7.16 5.29
CA ASP A 39 -5.99 6.08 4.84
C ASP A 39 -5.20 4.82 4.50
N ALA A 40 -4.04 4.99 3.87
CA ALA A 40 -3.18 3.86 3.53
C ALA A 40 -2.66 3.15 4.78
N LEU A 41 -2.31 3.92 5.82
CA LEU A 41 -1.86 3.35 7.08
C LEU A 41 -2.98 2.58 7.77
N ALA A 42 -4.20 3.14 7.75
CA ALA A 42 -5.36 2.46 8.33
C ALA A 42 -5.63 1.15 7.59
N LEU A 43 -5.55 1.17 6.27
CA LEU A 43 -5.73 -0.03 5.46
C LEU A 43 -4.67 -1.07 5.78
N ALA A 44 -3.41 -0.64 5.92
CA ALA A 44 -2.33 -1.55 6.26
C ALA A 44 -2.56 -2.23 7.61
N GLU A 45 -3.07 -1.50 8.60
CA GLU A 45 -3.38 -2.07 9.91
C GLU A 45 -4.45 -3.16 9.82
N VAL A 46 -5.49 -2.92 9.05
CA VAL A 46 -6.56 -3.92 8.85
C VAL A 46 -6.00 -5.17 8.19
N LEU A 47 -5.15 -4.99 7.18
CA LEU A 47 -4.57 -6.12 6.46
C LEU A 47 -3.60 -6.89 7.33
N GLU A 48 -2.86 -6.22 8.21
CA GLU A 48 -1.99 -6.88 9.17
C GLU A 48 -2.78 -7.76 10.13
N GLU A 49 -3.89 -7.24 10.66
CA GLU A 49 -4.75 -8.01 11.56
C GLU A 49 -5.33 -9.23 10.85
N ARG A 50 -5.72 -9.06 9.61
CA ARG A 50 -6.23 -10.18 8.81
C ARG A 50 -5.17 -11.25 8.62
N LEU A 51 -3.93 -10.83 8.34
CA LEU A 51 -2.82 -11.77 8.17
C LEU A 51 -2.54 -12.54 9.46
N ARG A 52 -2.54 -11.85 10.61
CA ARG A 52 -2.34 -12.49 11.90
C ARG A 52 -3.42 -13.54 12.16
N GLY A 53 -4.68 -13.20 11.86
CA GLY A 53 -5.78 -14.14 12.02
C GLY A 53 -5.60 -15.40 11.18
N VAL A 54 -5.16 -15.23 9.94
CA VAL A 54 -4.92 -16.36 9.05
C VAL A 54 -3.77 -17.23 9.57
N LEU A 55 -2.69 -16.58 10.04
CA LEU A 55 -1.53 -17.31 10.56
C LEU A 55 -1.87 -18.07 11.86
N ASP A 56 -2.70 -17.47 12.72
CA ASP A 56 -3.12 -18.12 13.95
C ASP A 56 -3.98 -19.36 13.68
N LEU A 57 -4.82 -19.30 12.64
CA LEU A 57 -5.65 -20.44 12.26
C LEU A 57 -4.82 -21.59 11.72
N ASN A 58 -3.64 -21.31 11.21
CA ASN A 58 -2.76 -22.31 10.63
C ASN A 58 -1.69 -22.84 11.59
N SER A 59 -1.63 -22.27 12.80
CA SER A 59 -0.62 -22.68 13.79
C SER A 59 -1.08 -23.82 14.68
#